data_1dee09448ce4b4c4803ee5e69bdcac7c
#
_entry.id   1dee09448ce4b4c4803ee5e69bdcac7c
#
_cell.length_a   1.000
_cell.length_b   1.000
_cell.length_c   1.000
_cell.angle_alpha   90.00
_cell.angle_beta   90.00
_cell.angle_gamma   90.00
#
_symmetry.space_group_name_H-M   'P 1'
#
loop_
_entity.id
_entity.type
_entity.pdbx_description
1 polymer ?
#
loop_
_entity_poly.entity_id
_entity_poly.type
_entity_poly.pdbx_seq_one_letter_code
_entity_poly.pdbx_strand_id
1 'polypeptide(L)'
;MDAREDDRLDRDVVEQAQRGDREAFGILARTHGDRLMAIAQRILRDVGRAEDAVQQTLVIAWRELPSLRDPDRFDAWLQRLLVNASYAEARRWRTWNANVRVLPVDGPAGPDEAMSVEDRDRLERGFRRLPPDQRAILVFTHYLGLSPTEIAERLEIPVGTARSRLHYAHRAMRAAIEADERPVAVAGGRPR
;
A
#
# COMPACT_ATOMS: atom_id res chain seq x y z
N MET A 1 -5.51 -12.79 27.05
CA MET A 1 -6.15 -11.48 26.86
C MET A 1 -7.18 -11.69 25.77
N ASP A 2 -8.45 -11.41 26.03
CA ASP A 2 -9.57 -11.79 25.15
C ASP A 2 -9.64 -10.79 23.98
N ALA A 3 -9.80 -11.28 22.75
CA ALA A 3 -9.90 -10.44 21.53
C ALA A 3 -11.02 -9.37 21.62
N ARG A 4 -12.00 -9.58 22.47
CA ARG A 4 -13.08 -8.62 22.77
C ARG A 4 -12.65 -7.49 23.70
N GLU A 5 -11.63 -7.69 24.51
CA GLU A 5 -11.07 -6.71 25.43
C GLU A 5 -10.13 -5.76 24.67
N ASP A 6 -9.35 -6.30 23.73
CA ASP A 6 -8.49 -5.54 22.83
C ASP A 6 -9.30 -4.62 21.89
N ASP A 7 -10.40 -5.13 21.34
CA ASP A 7 -11.31 -4.40 20.44
C ASP A 7 -12.03 -3.24 21.17
N ARG A 8 -12.34 -3.42 22.47
CA ARG A 8 -12.91 -2.35 23.31
C ARG A 8 -11.91 -1.26 23.66
N LEU A 9 -10.68 -1.64 23.96
CA LEU A 9 -9.61 -0.70 24.28
C LEU A 9 -9.29 0.19 23.08
N ASP A 10 -9.23 -0.38 21.89
CA ASP A 10 -9.01 0.38 20.64
C ASP A 10 -10.13 1.37 20.38
N ARG A 11 -11.38 0.98 20.57
CA ARG A 11 -12.54 1.87 20.43
C ARG A 11 -12.49 3.06 21.39
N ASP A 12 -12.21 2.81 22.66
CA ASP A 12 -12.16 3.86 23.69
C ASP A 12 -11.06 4.90 23.37
N VAL A 13 -9.90 4.43 22.88
CA VAL A 13 -8.79 5.30 22.46
C VAL A 13 -9.19 6.14 21.24
N VAL A 14 -9.89 5.55 20.26
CA VAL A 14 -10.40 6.28 19.10
C VAL A 14 -11.39 7.36 19.52
N GLU A 15 -12.34 7.05 20.42
CA GLU A 15 -13.31 8.01 20.93
C GLU A 15 -12.67 9.16 21.74
N GLN A 16 -11.59 8.88 22.48
CA GLN A 16 -10.82 9.92 23.17
C GLN A 16 -10.11 10.83 22.18
N ALA A 17 -9.45 10.25 21.16
CA ALA A 17 -8.79 11.00 20.12
C ALA A 17 -9.78 11.85 19.29
N GLN A 18 -11.02 11.37 19.05
CA GLN A 18 -12.09 12.14 18.43
C GLN A 18 -12.48 13.40 19.22
N ARG A 19 -12.38 13.36 20.54
CA ARG A 19 -12.60 14.51 21.42
C ARG A 19 -11.41 15.47 21.49
N GLY A 20 -10.36 15.21 20.69
CA GLY A 20 -9.18 16.07 20.59
C GLY A 20 -8.04 15.70 21.54
N ASP A 21 -8.09 14.53 22.17
CA ASP A 21 -7.00 14.03 23.00
C ASP A 21 -5.79 13.65 22.12
N ARG A 22 -4.71 14.42 22.28
CA ARG A 22 -3.47 14.23 21.52
C ARG A 22 -2.69 13.00 21.95
N GLU A 23 -2.79 12.62 23.21
CA GLU A 23 -2.10 11.44 23.74
C GLU A 23 -2.76 10.17 23.21
N ALA A 24 -4.09 10.11 23.23
CA ALA A 24 -4.86 9.04 22.63
C ALA A 24 -4.55 8.90 21.12
N PHE A 25 -4.50 9.99 20.38
CA PHE A 25 -4.09 9.95 18.97
C PHE A 25 -2.64 9.48 18.80
N GLY A 26 -1.73 9.89 19.67
CA GLY A 26 -0.36 9.42 19.70
C GLY A 26 -0.24 7.90 19.91
N ILE A 27 -1.13 7.32 20.73
CA ILE A 27 -1.23 5.85 20.89
C ILE A 27 -1.65 5.21 19.57
N LEU A 28 -2.74 5.68 18.95
CA LEU A 28 -3.21 5.17 17.66
C LEU A 28 -2.14 5.25 16.57
N ALA A 29 -1.43 6.38 16.49
CA ALA A 29 -0.36 6.57 15.51
C ALA A 29 0.79 5.57 15.69
N ARG A 30 1.17 5.26 16.94
CA ARG A 30 2.19 4.25 17.24
C ARG A 30 1.70 2.82 16.93
N THR A 31 0.48 2.49 17.38
CA THR A 31 -0.09 1.15 17.20
C THR A 31 -0.24 0.78 15.72
N HIS A 32 -0.67 1.73 14.89
CA HIS A 32 -0.89 1.47 13.46
C HIS A 32 0.30 1.84 12.56
N GLY A 33 1.30 2.59 13.07
CA GLY A 33 2.38 3.18 12.29
C GLY A 33 3.18 2.17 11.48
N ASP A 34 3.64 1.09 12.09
CA ASP A 34 4.44 0.06 11.42
C ASP A 34 3.66 -0.63 10.31
N ARG A 35 2.38 -0.91 10.54
CA ARG A 35 1.50 -1.51 9.54
C ARG A 35 1.24 -0.57 8.38
N LEU A 36 0.99 0.71 8.64
CA LEU A 36 0.84 1.73 7.61
C LEU A 36 2.12 1.84 6.77
N MET A 37 3.27 1.87 7.41
CA MET A 37 4.57 1.91 6.74
C MET A 37 4.79 0.69 5.85
N ALA A 38 4.50 -0.51 6.35
CA ALA A 38 4.63 -1.74 5.58
C ALA A 38 3.72 -1.76 4.34
N ILE A 39 2.49 -1.24 4.44
CA ILE A 39 1.55 -1.11 3.32
C ILE A 39 2.07 -0.07 2.31
N ALA A 40 2.46 1.12 2.79
CA ALA A 40 2.93 2.23 1.94
C ALA A 40 4.19 1.84 1.16
N GLN A 41 5.17 1.20 1.80
CA GLN A 41 6.39 0.71 1.16
C GLN A 41 6.10 -0.29 0.05
N ARG A 42 5.15 -1.20 0.26
CA ARG A 42 4.73 -2.16 -0.78
C ARG A 42 4.04 -1.48 -1.95
N ILE A 43 3.24 -0.44 -1.71
CA ILE A 43 2.55 0.31 -2.76
C ILE A 43 3.52 1.21 -3.53
N LEU A 44 4.36 1.97 -2.82
CA LEU A 44 5.19 3.02 -3.42
C LEU A 44 6.55 2.52 -3.87
N ARG A 45 7.08 1.44 -3.25
CA ARG A 45 8.40 0.87 -3.56
C ARG A 45 9.56 1.85 -3.36
N ASP A 46 9.38 2.76 -2.42
CA ASP A 46 10.33 3.80 -2.05
C ASP A 46 10.08 4.19 -0.60
N VAL A 47 11.11 4.12 0.24
CA VAL A 47 10.99 4.32 1.69
C VAL A 47 10.63 5.77 1.99
N GLY A 48 11.30 6.74 1.38
CA GLY A 48 11.05 8.16 1.64
C GLY A 48 9.63 8.57 1.23
N ARG A 49 9.16 8.11 0.06
CA ARG A 49 7.77 8.35 -0.36
C ARG A 49 6.75 7.64 0.52
N ALA A 50 7.10 6.47 1.05
CA ALA A 50 6.24 5.77 2.00
C ALA A 50 6.13 6.55 3.32
N GLU A 51 7.24 7.09 3.83
CA GLU A 51 7.26 7.97 5.00
C GLU A 51 6.39 9.21 4.79
N ASP A 52 6.53 9.89 3.65
CA ASP A 52 5.72 11.05 3.29
C ASP A 52 4.23 10.70 3.23
N ALA A 53 3.87 9.57 2.62
CA ALA A 53 2.49 9.11 2.54
C ALA A 53 1.90 8.77 3.92
N VAL A 54 2.67 8.11 4.80
CA VAL A 54 2.25 7.81 6.18
C VAL A 54 2.09 9.09 6.99
N GLN A 55 3.05 10.00 6.92
CA GLN A 55 2.96 11.28 7.61
C GLN A 55 1.72 12.07 7.16
N GLN A 56 1.50 12.17 5.86
CA GLN A 56 0.31 12.83 5.30
C GLN A 56 -0.98 12.14 5.76
N THR A 57 -0.99 10.82 5.83
CA THR A 57 -2.12 10.03 6.34
C THR A 57 -2.45 10.40 7.78
N LEU A 58 -1.45 10.44 8.65
CA LEU A 58 -1.64 10.78 10.07
C LEU A 58 -2.10 12.22 10.26
N VAL A 59 -1.59 13.16 9.45
CA VAL A 59 -2.06 14.56 9.47
C VAL A 59 -3.53 14.67 9.07
N ILE A 60 -3.94 13.98 8.01
CA ILE A 60 -5.34 13.95 7.56
C ILE A 60 -6.20 13.26 8.62
N ALA A 61 -5.73 12.12 9.15
CA ALA A 61 -6.43 11.36 10.17
C ALA A 61 -6.71 12.22 11.41
N TRP A 62 -5.72 12.94 11.94
CA TRP A 62 -5.93 13.86 13.06
C TRP A 62 -7.02 14.89 12.81
N ARG A 63 -7.04 15.47 11.61
CA ARG A 63 -8.00 16.52 11.24
C ARG A 63 -9.41 16.00 11.01
N GLU A 64 -9.53 14.79 10.43
CA GLU A 64 -10.80 14.23 9.99
C GLU A 64 -11.40 13.22 10.98
N LEU A 65 -10.62 12.78 12.00
CA LEU A 65 -11.06 11.82 13.00
C LEU A 65 -12.38 12.18 13.69
N PRO A 66 -12.66 13.46 14.03
CA PRO A 66 -13.95 13.84 14.62
C PRO A 66 -15.15 13.55 13.69
N SER A 67 -14.95 13.39 12.39
CA SER A 67 -15.99 13.06 11.42
C SER A 67 -16.23 11.55 11.24
N LEU A 68 -15.37 10.70 11.78
CA LEU A 68 -15.52 9.25 11.71
C LEU A 68 -16.72 8.82 12.57
N ARG A 69 -17.77 8.32 11.90
CA ARG A 69 -19.03 7.98 12.56
C ARG A 69 -18.97 6.72 13.40
N ASP A 70 -18.15 5.77 12.98
CA ASP A 70 -18.04 4.45 13.59
C ASP A 70 -16.59 4.20 13.99
N PRO A 71 -16.24 4.30 15.30
CA PRO A 71 -14.90 4.04 15.80
C PRO A 71 -14.37 2.64 15.47
N ASP A 72 -15.24 1.63 15.38
CA ASP A 72 -14.85 0.25 15.06
C ASP A 72 -14.34 0.11 13.61
N ARG A 73 -14.60 1.10 12.76
CA ARG A 73 -14.09 1.16 11.39
C ARG A 73 -12.80 1.98 11.24
N PHE A 74 -12.17 2.37 12.34
CA PHE A 74 -10.97 3.23 12.33
C PHE A 74 -9.85 2.65 11.47
N ASP A 75 -9.48 1.38 11.65
CA ASP A 75 -8.41 0.73 10.86
C ASP A 75 -8.71 0.73 9.36
N ALA A 76 -9.94 0.40 8.98
CA ALA A 76 -10.37 0.40 7.57
C ALA A 76 -10.34 1.81 6.97
N TRP A 77 -10.80 2.81 7.72
CA TRP A 77 -10.80 4.21 7.34
C TRP A 77 -9.36 4.76 7.21
N LEU A 78 -8.49 4.42 8.17
CA LEU A 78 -7.09 4.85 8.15
C LEU A 78 -6.33 4.26 6.96
N GLN A 79 -6.56 2.98 6.63
CA GLN A 79 -6.00 2.34 5.44
C GLN A 79 -6.47 2.99 4.14
N ARG A 80 -7.74 3.43 4.06
CA ARG A 80 -8.24 4.18 2.92
C ARG A 80 -7.52 5.52 2.75
N LEU A 81 -7.31 6.26 3.84
CA LEU A 81 -6.53 7.49 3.82
C LEU A 81 -5.11 7.24 3.31
N LEU A 82 -4.47 6.15 3.76
CA LEU A 82 -3.13 5.76 3.31
C LEU A 82 -3.07 5.48 1.81
N VAL A 83 -4.04 4.74 1.27
CA VAL A 83 -4.08 4.45 -0.18
C VAL A 83 -4.24 5.74 -0.98
N ASN A 84 -5.10 6.65 -0.54
CA ASN A 84 -5.29 7.95 -1.18
C ASN A 84 -4.03 8.81 -1.12
N ALA A 85 -3.34 8.86 0.03
CA ALA A 85 -2.07 9.56 0.20
C ALA A 85 -0.98 8.93 -0.70
N SER A 86 -0.90 7.60 -0.76
CA SER A 86 0.04 6.88 -1.62
C SER A 86 -0.19 7.17 -3.10
N TYR A 87 -1.45 7.26 -3.54
CA TYR A 87 -1.76 7.64 -4.93
C TYR A 87 -1.41 9.10 -5.23
N ALA A 88 -1.64 10.00 -4.29
CA ALA A 88 -1.26 11.40 -4.42
C ALA A 88 0.26 11.54 -4.54
N GLU A 89 1.01 10.85 -3.69
CA GLU A 89 2.46 10.84 -3.70
C GLU A 89 3.02 10.25 -5.00
N ALA A 90 2.49 9.15 -5.48
CA ALA A 90 2.89 8.55 -6.75
C ALA A 90 2.60 9.47 -7.96
N ARG A 91 1.52 10.27 -7.93
CA ARG A 91 1.23 11.27 -8.95
C ARG A 91 2.20 12.43 -8.90
N ARG A 92 2.49 12.97 -7.71
CA ARG A 92 3.42 14.06 -7.48
C ARG A 92 4.81 13.69 -8.00
N TRP A 93 5.28 12.52 -7.67
CA TRP A 93 6.59 12.03 -8.11
C TRP A 93 6.68 11.85 -9.64
N ARG A 94 5.60 11.33 -10.29
CA ARG A 94 5.57 11.22 -11.76
C ARG A 94 5.67 12.57 -12.45
N THR A 95 4.94 13.58 -11.95
CA THR A 95 4.99 14.95 -12.47
C THR A 95 6.39 15.56 -12.28
N TRP A 96 7.01 15.33 -11.13
CA TRP A 96 8.35 15.83 -10.85
C TRP A 96 9.42 15.12 -11.69
N ASN A 97 9.37 13.80 -11.81
CA ASN A 97 10.31 13.00 -12.61
C ASN A 97 10.17 13.22 -14.13
N ALA A 98 9.02 13.62 -14.62
CA ALA A 98 8.87 14.04 -16.01
C ALA A 98 9.74 15.28 -16.33
N ASN A 99 10.04 16.09 -15.32
CA ASN A 99 10.84 17.31 -15.43
C ASN A 99 12.31 17.14 -14.99
N VAL A 100 12.65 16.03 -14.31
CA VAL A 100 13.99 15.77 -13.77
C VAL A 100 14.33 14.29 -14.00
N ARG A 101 15.44 14.00 -14.69
CA ARG A 101 15.95 12.62 -14.81
C ARG A 101 16.56 12.20 -13.47
N VAL A 102 15.76 11.54 -12.64
CA VAL A 102 16.24 10.89 -11.42
C VAL A 102 16.17 9.38 -11.59
N LEU A 103 17.28 8.71 -11.23
CA LEU A 103 17.30 7.25 -11.18
C LEU A 103 16.44 6.77 -10.02
N PRO A 104 15.66 5.69 -10.19
CA PRO A 104 14.86 5.12 -9.08
C PRO A 104 15.79 4.64 -7.97
N VAL A 105 15.54 5.08 -6.74
CA VAL A 105 16.17 4.51 -5.55
C VAL A 105 15.30 3.34 -5.09
N ASP A 106 15.86 2.15 -5.14
CA ASP A 106 15.16 0.92 -4.78
C ASP A 106 15.28 0.66 -3.28
N GLY A 107 14.14 0.62 -2.58
CA GLY A 107 14.08 0.16 -1.18
C GLY A 107 13.67 -1.32 -1.10
N PRO A 108 14.20 -2.10 -0.14
CA PRO A 108 13.87 -3.51 0.02
C PRO A 108 12.43 -3.72 0.49
N ALA A 109 11.75 -4.73 -0.07
CA ALA A 109 10.53 -5.27 0.50
C ALA A 109 10.89 -6.23 1.65
N GLY A 110 10.09 -6.23 2.72
CA GLY A 110 10.28 -7.15 3.83
C GLY A 110 10.21 -8.62 3.41
N PRO A 111 10.85 -9.52 4.16
CA PRO A 111 11.02 -10.93 3.79
C PRO A 111 9.70 -11.70 3.85
N ASP A 112 9.47 -12.54 2.85
CA ASP A 112 8.54 -13.67 2.89
C ASP A 112 9.41 -14.94 2.96
N GLU A 113 9.37 -15.64 4.09
CA GLU A 113 10.35 -16.69 4.43
C GLU A 113 10.19 -18.00 3.63
N ALA A 114 9.11 -18.16 2.86
CA ALA A 114 8.76 -19.41 2.19
C ALA A 114 9.18 -19.49 0.70
N MET A 115 9.73 -18.43 0.11
CA MET A 115 10.06 -18.37 -1.32
C MET A 115 11.56 -18.44 -1.57
N SER A 116 11.96 -19.03 -2.71
CA SER A 116 13.35 -18.97 -3.17
C SER A 116 13.77 -17.52 -3.44
N VAL A 117 15.06 -17.21 -3.32
CA VAL A 117 15.60 -15.86 -3.60
C VAL A 117 15.26 -15.44 -5.04
N GLU A 118 15.37 -16.37 -5.99
CA GLU A 118 15.08 -16.13 -7.42
C GLU A 118 13.61 -15.78 -7.67
N ASP A 119 12.68 -16.51 -7.03
CA ASP A 119 11.24 -16.25 -7.17
C ASP A 119 10.86 -14.94 -6.52
N ARG A 120 11.49 -14.61 -5.39
CA ARG A 120 11.31 -13.31 -4.72
C ARG A 120 11.76 -12.17 -5.63
N ASP A 121 12.94 -12.29 -6.24
CA ASP A 121 13.46 -11.26 -7.15
C ASP A 121 12.59 -11.10 -8.39
N ARG A 122 12.03 -12.19 -8.93
CA ARG A 122 11.08 -12.14 -10.05
C ARG A 122 9.80 -11.40 -9.69
N LEU A 123 9.18 -11.77 -8.57
CA LEU A 123 7.99 -11.10 -8.08
C LEU A 123 8.25 -9.62 -7.81
N GLU A 124 9.39 -9.32 -7.21
CA GLU A 124 9.83 -7.95 -6.92
C GLU A 124 9.94 -7.12 -8.21
N ARG A 125 10.63 -7.63 -9.24
CA ARG A 125 10.74 -6.95 -10.53
C ARG A 125 9.37 -6.79 -11.22
N GLY A 126 8.53 -7.83 -11.18
CA GLY A 126 7.17 -7.77 -11.69
C GLY A 126 6.34 -6.70 -10.99
N PHE A 127 6.42 -6.67 -9.65
CA PHE A 127 5.66 -5.72 -8.82
C PHE A 127 6.08 -4.27 -9.08
N ARG A 128 7.37 -4.00 -9.33
CA ARG A 128 7.88 -2.65 -9.67
C ARG A 128 7.30 -2.10 -10.97
N ARG A 129 6.98 -2.96 -11.94
CA ARG A 129 6.40 -2.57 -13.22
C ARG A 129 4.92 -2.21 -13.14
N LEU A 130 4.24 -2.61 -12.06
CA LEU A 130 2.83 -2.30 -11.86
C LEU A 130 2.61 -0.84 -11.47
N PRO A 131 1.52 -0.21 -11.93
CA PRO A 131 1.10 1.08 -11.41
C PRO A 131 0.64 0.97 -9.94
N PRO A 132 0.71 2.07 -9.16
CA PRO A 132 0.42 2.06 -7.73
C PRO A 132 -0.96 1.54 -7.34
N ASP A 133 -1.98 1.79 -8.16
CA ASP A 133 -3.35 1.31 -7.93
C ASP A 133 -3.47 -0.21 -8.08
N GLN A 134 -2.73 -0.81 -9.03
CA GLN A 134 -2.65 -2.26 -9.15
C GLN A 134 -1.82 -2.87 -8.03
N ARG A 135 -0.75 -2.22 -7.58
CA ARG A 135 0.00 -2.68 -6.41
C ARG A 135 -0.85 -2.65 -5.15
N ALA A 136 -1.60 -1.57 -4.94
CA ALA A 136 -2.47 -1.45 -3.77
C ALA A 136 -3.48 -2.61 -3.69
N ILE A 137 -4.17 -2.95 -4.78
CA ILE A 137 -5.16 -4.02 -4.77
C ILE A 137 -4.51 -5.39 -4.46
N LEU A 138 -3.30 -5.65 -4.98
CA LEU A 138 -2.55 -6.88 -4.67
C LEU A 138 -2.09 -6.91 -3.21
N VAL A 139 -1.65 -5.78 -2.65
CA VAL A 139 -1.28 -5.66 -1.24
C VAL A 139 -2.49 -5.94 -0.35
N PHE A 140 -3.65 -5.37 -0.65
CA PHE A 140 -4.86 -5.64 0.12
C PHE A 140 -5.28 -7.11 0.05
N THR A 141 -5.17 -7.74 -1.12
CA THR A 141 -5.56 -9.16 -1.29
C THR A 141 -4.54 -10.10 -0.66
N HIS A 142 -3.26 -9.94 -0.93
CA HIS A 142 -2.25 -10.96 -0.60
C HIS A 142 -1.49 -10.68 0.69
N TYR A 143 -1.31 -9.42 1.07
CA TYR A 143 -0.64 -9.06 2.32
C TYR A 143 -1.62 -8.90 3.49
N LEU A 144 -2.80 -8.30 3.23
CA LEU A 144 -3.84 -8.12 4.25
C LEU A 144 -4.88 -9.25 4.26
N GLY A 145 -4.87 -10.15 3.27
CA GLY A 145 -5.77 -11.30 3.18
C GLY A 145 -7.22 -10.94 2.88
N LEU A 146 -7.49 -9.74 2.31
CA LEU A 146 -8.85 -9.25 2.12
C LEU A 146 -9.48 -9.78 0.84
N SER A 147 -10.75 -10.14 0.94
CA SER A 147 -11.60 -10.43 -0.22
C SER A 147 -11.91 -9.17 -1.04
N PRO A 148 -12.29 -9.30 -2.33
CA PRO A 148 -12.70 -8.16 -3.13
C PRO A 148 -13.88 -7.36 -2.54
N THR A 149 -14.74 -7.99 -1.76
CA THR A 149 -15.86 -7.33 -1.07
C THR A 149 -15.34 -6.44 0.06
N GLU A 150 -14.46 -6.97 0.91
CA GLU A 150 -13.83 -6.20 2.00
C GLU A 150 -12.98 -5.05 1.47
N ILE A 151 -12.25 -5.27 0.37
CA ILE A 151 -11.49 -4.21 -0.29
C ILE A 151 -12.41 -3.10 -0.81
N ALA A 152 -13.54 -3.48 -1.41
CA ALA A 152 -14.52 -2.53 -1.92
C ALA A 152 -15.10 -1.67 -0.80
N GLU A 153 -15.43 -2.27 0.34
CA GLU A 153 -15.91 -1.57 1.54
C GLU A 153 -14.85 -0.63 2.11
N ARG A 154 -13.59 -1.11 2.24
CA ARG A 154 -12.49 -0.29 2.79
C ARG A 154 -12.13 0.89 1.91
N LEU A 155 -12.12 0.71 0.59
CA LEU A 155 -11.77 1.77 -0.36
C LEU A 155 -12.99 2.59 -0.81
N GLU A 156 -14.19 2.27 -0.34
CA GLU A 156 -15.46 2.89 -0.76
C GLU A 156 -15.63 2.92 -2.29
N ILE A 157 -15.39 1.77 -2.92
CA ILE A 157 -15.56 1.56 -4.36
C ILE A 157 -16.58 0.44 -4.62
N PRO A 158 -17.26 0.40 -5.78
CA PRO A 158 -18.11 -0.72 -6.13
C PRO A 158 -17.34 -2.06 -6.13
N VAL A 159 -17.96 -3.14 -5.65
CA VAL A 159 -17.35 -4.50 -5.63
C VAL A 159 -16.89 -4.94 -7.03
N GLY A 160 -17.67 -4.60 -8.06
CA GLY A 160 -17.28 -4.84 -9.45
C GLY A 160 -15.97 -4.15 -9.84
N THR A 161 -15.73 -2.94 -9.29
CA THR A 161 -14.48 -2.20 -9.50
C THR A 161 -13.31 -2.89 -8.79
N ALA A 162 -13.50 -3.36 -7.55
CA ALA A 162 -12.45 -4.11 -6.84
C ALA A 162 -12.08 -5.39 -7.58
N ARG A 163 -13.08 -6.16 -8.05
CA ARG A 163 -12.86 -7.39 -8.82
C ARG A 163 -12.15 -7.14 -10.15
N SER A 164 -12.55 -6.12 -10.91
CA SER A 164 -11.91 -5.79 -12.18
C SER A 164 -10.47 -5.31 -11.98
N ARG A 165 -10.21 -4.45 -10.98
CA ARG A 165 -8.87 -4.02 -10.64
C ARG A 165 -7.96 -5.18 -10.24
N LEU A 166 -8.46 -6.12 -9.43
CA LEU A 166 -7.71 -7.33 -9.05
C LEU A 166 -7.39 -8.21 -10.26
N HIS A 167 -8.38 -8.42 -11.15
CA HIS A 167 -8.18 -9.18 -12.39
C HIS A 167 -7.08 -8.53 -13.27
N TYR A 168 -7.16 -7.22 -13.48
CA TYR A 168 -6.14 -6.50 -14.27
C TYR A 168 -4.77 -6.50 -13.58
N ALA A 169 -4.72 -6.38 -12.26
CA ALA A 169 -3.47 -6.42 -11.50
C ALA A 169 -2.78 -7.80 -11.64
N HIS A 170 -3.52 -8.90 -11.51
CA HIS A 170 -2.97 -10.24 -11.73
C HIS A 170 -2.48 -10.44 -13.17
N ARG A 171 -3.26 -9.98 -14.16
CA ARG A 171 -2.86 -10.07 -15.56
C ARG A 171 -1.59 -9.27 -15.85
N ALA A 172 -1.50 -8.04 -15.32
CA ALA A 172 -0.34 -7.19 -15.49
C ALA A 172 0.90 -7.77 -14.77
N MET A 173 0.71 -8.34 -13.57
CA MET A 173 1.77 -9.02 -12.84
C MET A 173 2.34 -10.20 -13.62
N ARG A 174 1.47 -11.07 -14.16
CA ARG A 174 1.88 -12.19 -14.99
C ARG A 174 2.65 -11.72 -16.22
N ALA A 175 2.14 -10.74 -16.95
CA ALA A 175 2.81 -10.19 -18.12
C ALA A 175 4.17 -9.56 -17.78
N ALA A 176 4.31 -8.95 -16.60
CA ALA A 176 5.56 -8.37 -16.13
C ALA A 176 6.61 -9.44 -15.82
N ILE A 177 6.19 -10.57 -15.24
CA ILE A 177 7.06 -11.72 -14.96
C ILE A 177 7.50 -12.39 -16.26
N GLU A 178 6.55 -12.68 -17.18
CA GLU A 178 6.83 -13.29 -18.49
C GLU A 178 7.76 -12.43 -19.36
N ALA A 179 7.65 -11.12 -19.29
CA ALA A 179 8.54 -10.21 -20.00
C ALA A 179 9.98 -10.25 -19.48
N ASP A 180 10.16 -10.58 -18.19
CA ASP A 180 11.48 -10.69 -17.55
C ASP A 180 12.18 -12.02 -17.92
N GLU A 181 11.40 -13.05 -18.23
CA GLU A 181 11.90 -14.38 -18.65
C GLU A 181 12.37 -14.45 -20.11
N ARG A 182 12.03 -13.45 -20.91
CA ARG A 182 12.49 -13.41 -22.31
C ARG A 182 13.97 -13.02 -22.35
N PRO A 183 14.87 -13.94 -22.79
CA PRO A 183 16.27 -13.58 -22.96
C PRO A 183 16.35 -12.40 -23.93
N VAL A 184 17.13 -11.38 -23.55
CA VAL A 184 17.49 -10.30 -24.47
C VAL A 184 18.18 -10.99 -25.66
N ALA A 185 17.50 -11.03 -26.80
CA ALA A 185 18.11 -11.51 -28.03
C ALA A 185 19.33 -10.61 -28.29
N VAL A 186 20.51 -11.14 -28.00
CA VAL A 186 21.78 -10.51 -28.34
C VAL A 186 21.73 -10.36 -29.83
N ALA A 187 21.56 -9.13 -30.34
CA ALA A 187 21.69 -8.79 -31.72
C ALA A 187 23.10 -9.20 -32.14
N GLY A 188 23.20 -10.43 -32.68
CA GLY A 188 24.43 -11.00 -33.16
C GLY A 188 24.97 -10.11 -34.25
N GLY A 189 26.12 -9.52 -33.97
CA GLY A 189 26.90 -8.78 -34.95
C GLY A 189 27.13 -9.67 -36.19
N ARG A 190 26.78 -9.16 -37.37
CA ARG A 190 27.21 -9.72 -38.64
C ARG A 190 28.75 -9.67 -38.69
N PRO A 191 29.44 -10.79 -38.86
CA PRO A 191 30.83 -10.73 -39.33
C PRO A 191 30.84 -10.27 -40.79
N ARG A 192 31.71 -9.33 -41.07
CA ARG A 192 32.11 -9.00 -42.45
C ARG A 192 33.08 -10.06 -42.96
#